data_43fb705a4302619945c19bc028328de5
#
_entry.id   43fb705a4302619945c19bc028328de5
#
_cell.length_a   1.000
_cell.length_b   1.000
_cell.length_c   1.000
_cell.angle_alpha   90.00
_cell.angle_beta   90.00
_cell.angle_gamma   90.00
#
_symmetry.space_group_name_H-M   'P 1'
#
loop_
_entity.id
_entity.type
_entity.pdbx_description
1 polymer ?
#
loop_
_entity_poly.entity_id
_entity_poly.type
_entity_poly.pdbx_seq_one_letter_code
_entity_poly.pdbx_strand_id
1 'polypeptide(L)'
;MKNLKQTIVLFLMALSFIPAFSYAQSTNYKHQMLTIDEKGKISQGKSTVGYITKTNVVNDAKGKKIAYIDGQGNLVDAKGNLMGRMGKDGKSYENVNGDLKFSIKENGKTCNIYDESGKLIGNVHSSYKGMACVLYCFQNEMDMTDHTVPTKKQSDTDKYACPMHPEVVGKEGDKCSKCKMILKKVKQSK
;
A
#
# COMPACT_ATOMS: atom_id res chain seq x y z
N MET A 1 23.45 17.83 66.77
CA MET A 1 22.96 16.57 66.19
C MET A 1 21.48 16.59 65.71
N LYS A 2 20.72 17.68 65.89
CA LYS A 2 19.32 17.80 65.40
C LYS A 2 19.21 18.14 63.89
N ASN A 3 20.21 18.80 63.32
CA ASN A 3 20.10 19.28 61.90
C ASN A 3 20.47 18.24 60.85
N LEU A 4 21.18 17.17 61.24
CA LEU A 4 21.59 16.14 60.27
C LEU A 4 20.44 15.23 59.82
N LYS A 5 19.48 14.97 60.72
CA LYS A 5 18.31 14.14 60.39
C LYS A 5 17.30 14.89 59.50
N GLN A 6 17.21 16.20 59.65
CA GLN A 6 16.30 17.03 58.86
C GLN A 6 16.81 17.24 57.45
N THR A 7 18.14 17.29 57.24
CA THR A 7 18.78 17.41 55.96
C THR A 7 18.64 16.12 55.11
N ILE A 8 18.70 14.95 55.77
CA ILE A 8 18.57 13.65 55.13
C ILE A 8 17.12 13.42 54.66
N VAL A 9 16.12 13.86 55.45
CA VAL A 9 14.70 13.73 55.06
C VAL A 9 14.36 14.64 53.84
N LEU A 10 14.92 15.82 53.77
CA LEU A 10 14.75 16.74 52.64
C LEU A 10 15.42 16.21 51.36
N PHE A 11 16.58 15.49 51.48
CA PHE A 11 17.25 14.93 50.34
C PHE A 11 16.55 13.68 49.78
N LEU A 12 15.87 12.91 50.64
CA LEU A 12 15.10 11.74 50.24
C LEU A 12 13.75 12.12 49.55
N MET A 13 13.17 13.29 49.84
CA MET A 13 11.98 13.77 49.14
C MET A 13 12.28 14.41 47.79
N ALA A 14 13.52 14.81 47.52
CA ALA A 14 13.89 15.36 46.21
C ALA A 14 14.13 14.31 45.12
N LEU A 15 14.29 13.02 45.49
CA LEU A 15 14.50 11.94 44.52
C LEU A 15 13.23 11.31 43.93
N SER A 16 12.05 11.76 44.34
CA SER A 16 10.76 11.18 43.87
C SER A 16 10.13 11.89 42.67
N PHE A 17 10.74 12.95 42.13
CA PHE A 17 10.35 13.58 40.89
C PHE A 17 11.31 13.20 39.74
N ILE A 18 11.39 11.92 39.41
CA ILE A 18 11.84 11.53 38.09
C ILE A 18 10.62 11.66 37.18
N PRO A 19 10.53 12.68 36.30
CA PRO A 19 9.51 12.66 35.29
C PRO A 19 9.79 11.39 34.48
N ALA A 20 8.83 10.46 34.51
CA ALA A 20 8.80 9.37 33.57
C ALA A 20 8.68 10.01 32.18
N PHE A 21 9.82 10.36 31.58
CA PHE A 21 9.87 10.58 30.14
C PHE A 21 9.45 9.25 29.52
N SER A 22 8.14 9.10 29.31
CA SER A 22 7.62 8.16 28.35
C SER A 22 8.24 8.58 27.01
N TYR A 23 9.36 7.95 26.68
CA TYR A 23 9.79 7.90 25.31
C TYR A 23 8.66 7.21 24.57
N ALA A 24 7.73 8.00 24.05
CA ALA A 24 6.87 7.57 22.96
C ALA A 24 7.87 7.19 21.86
N GLN A 25 8.22 5.91 21.82
CA GLN A 25 8.89 5.34 20.68
C GLN A 25 7.91 5.56 19.52
N SER A 26 8.10 6.64 18.81
CA SER A 26 7.61 6.80 17.47
C SER A 26 8.19 5.62 16.69
N THR A 27 7.50 4.50 16.78
CA THR A 27 7.80 3.34 15.95
C THR A 27 7.60 3.81 14.54
N ASN A 28 8.69 3.94 13.83
CA ASN A 28 8.73 4.35 12.44
C ASN A 28 8.14 3.19 11.61
N TYR A 29 6.81 3.08 11.59
CA TYR A 29 6.06 2.00 10.92
C TYR A 29 6.39 1.91 9.42
N LYS A 30 6.87 2.99 8.82
CA LYS A 30 7.21 3.07 7.39
C LYS A 30 8.24 2.05 6.90
N HIS A 31 8.96 1.36 7.80
CA HIS A 31 10.04 0.45 7.43
C HIS A 31 9.92 -0.96 8.01
N GLN A 32 8.80 -1.28 8.68
CA GLN A 32 8.62 -2.63 9.19
C GLN A 32 8.16 -3.58 8.08
N MET A 33 8.83 -4.73 8.01
CA MET A 33 8.55 -5.77 7.02
C MET A 33 7.12 -6.29 7.17
N LEU A 34 6.40 -6.40 6.07
CA LEU A 34 5.09 -7.01 5.98
C LEU A 34 5.23 -8.54 5.87
N THR A 35 4.37 -9.27 6.56
CA THR A 35 4.36 -10.74 6.49
C THR A 35 2.96 -11.27 6.28
N ILE A 36 2.83 -12.39 5.53
CA ILE A 36 1.60 -13.18 5.44
C ILE A 36 1.93 -14.58 5.93
N ASP A 37 1.27 -15.02 7.00
CA ASP A 37 1.46 -16.36 7.56
C ASP A 37 0.64 -17.43 6.83
N GLU A 38 0.77 -18.69 7.26
CA GLU A 38 0.07 -19.85 6.68
C GLU A 38 -1.47 -19.78 6.82
N LYS A 39 -1.99 -18.92 7.70
CA LYS A 39 -3.42 -18.70 7.94
C LYS A 39 -3.96 -17.49 7.22
N GLY A 40 -3.11 -16.78 6.47
CA GLY A 40 -3.48 -15.55 5.75
C GLY A 40 -3.54 -14.31 6.63
N LYS A 41 -2.98 -14.37 7.85
CA LYS A 41 -2.85 -13.19 8.70
C LYS A 41 -1.73 -12.31 8.16
N ILE A 42 -2.03 -11.02 7.99
CA ILE A 42 -1.10 -10.00 7.52
C ILE A 42 -0.62 -9.21 8.73
N SER A 43 0.69 -9.15 8.91
CA SER A 43 1.31 -8.45 10.03
C SER A 43 2.39 -7.49 9.55
N GLN A 44 2.56 -6.38 10.26
CA GLN A 44 3.64 -5.43 10.09
C GLN A 44 4.38 -5.32 11.43
N GLY A 45 5.59 -5.87 11.47
CA GLY A 45 6.29 -6.07 12.73
C GLY A 45 5.48 -6.96 13.69
N LYS A 46 5.13 -6.43 14.86
CA LYS A 46 4.32 -7.15 15.86
C LYS A 46 2.80 -6.91 15.73
N SER A 47 2.39 -5.99 14.87
CA SER A 47 0.99 -5.60 14.72
C SER A 47 0.30 -6.37 13.60
N THR A 48 -0.90 -6.89 13.86
CA THR A 48 -1.76 -7.42 12.79
C THR A 48 -2.42 -6.26 12.07
N VAL A 49 -2.25 -6.20 10.76
CA VAL A 49 -2.80 -5.12 9.92
C VAL A 49 -3.96 -5.59 9.05
N GLY A 50 -4.11 -6.90 8.86
CA GLY A 50 -5.22 -7.44 8.09
C GLY A 50 -5.23 -8.96 7.99
N TYR A 51 -6.14 -9.47 7.15
CA TYR A 51 -6.35 -10.90 6.91
C TYR A 51 -6.80 -11.15 5.47
N ILE A 52 -6.37 -12.28 4.93
CA ILE A 52 -6.86 -12.83 3.67
C ILE A 52 -7.83 -13.95 4.00
N THR A 53 -9.05 -13.88 3.45
CA THR A 53 -10.05 -14.92 3.61
C THR A 53 -9.83 -16.08 2.63
N LYS A 54 -10.50 -17.21 2.86
CA LYS A 54 -10.49 -18.37 1.93
C LYS A 54 -11.08 -18.04 0.55
N THR A 55 -11.83 -16.96 0.44
CA THR A 55 -12.43 -16.48 -0.82
C THR A 55 -11.62 -15.35 -1.45
N ASN A 56 -10.32 -15.25 -1.10
CA ASN A 56 -9.38 -14.26 -1.63
C ASN A 56 -9.78 -12.80 -1.38
N VAL A 57 -10.59 -12.55 -0.35
CA VAL A 57 -10.93 -11.20 0.11
C VAL A 57 -9.91 -10.75 1.13
N VAL A 58 -9.46 -9.52 1.00
CA VAL A 58 -8.51 -8.86 1.89
C VAL A 58 -9.26 -7.91 2.80
N ASN A 59 -9.14 -8.13 4.09
CA ASN A 59 -9.73 -7.28 5.12
C ASN A 59 -8.63 -6.57 5.92
N ASP A 60 -8.92 -5.37 6.40
CA ASP A 60 -8.09 -4.69 7.39
C ASP A 60 -8.19 -5.39 8.78
N ALA A 61 -7.44 -4.88 9.76
CA ALA A 61 -7.45 -5.41 11.12
C ALA A 61 -8.82 -5.32 11.82
N LYS A 62 -9.72 -4.45 11.33
CA LYS A 62 -11.09 -4.26 11.84
C LYS A 62 -12.11 -5.16 11.12
N GLY A 63 -11.68 -5.97 10.16
CA GLY A 63 -12.54 -6.85 9.37
C GLY A 63 -13.23 -6.16 8.19
N LYS A 64 -12.92 -4.90 7.88
CA LYS A 64 -13.46 -4.20 6.72
C LYS A 64 -12.75 -4.68 5.47
N LYS A 65 -13.52 -5.04 4.42
CA LYS A 65 -12.96 -5.36 3.10
C LYS A 65 -12.27 -4.14 2.52
N ILE A 66 -10.99 -4.31 2.11
CA ILE A 66 -10.18 -3.28 1.46
C ILE A 66 -9.83 -3.64 0.02
N ALA A 67 -9.70 -4.93 -0.29
CA ALA A 67 -9.39 -5.43 -1.63
C ALA A 67 -9.85 -6.88 -1.81
N TYR A 68 -9.67 -7.42 -3.00
CA TYR A 68 -9.81 -8.84 -3.29
C TYR A 68 -8.97 -9.22 -4.51
N ILE A 69 -8.68 -10.52 -4.66
CA ILE A 69 -8.10 -11.07 -5.89
C ILE A 69 -9.25 -11.65 -6.71
N ASP A 70 -9.39 -11.19 -7.95
CA ASP A 70 -10.41 -11.68 -8.85
C ASP A 70 -10.05 -13.06 -9.46
N GLY A 71 -10.99 -13.65 -10.25
CA GLY A 71 -10.78 -14.95 -10.90
C GLY A 71 -9.67 -14.96 -11.97
N GLN A 72 -9.12 -13.80 -12.33
CA GLN A 72 -8.03 -13.63 -13.28
C GLN A 72 -6.68 -13.37 -12.56
N GLY A 73 -6.68 -13.31 -11.22
CA GLY A 73 -5.48 -13.05 -10.43
C GLY A 73 -5.12 -11.56 -10.30
N ASN A 74 -6.04 -10.66 -10.63
CA ASN A 74 -5.82 -9.23 -10.47
C ASN A 74 -6.14 -8.80 -9.03
N LEU A 75 -5.37 -7.86 -8.50
CA LEU A 75 -5.69 -7.17 -7.27
C LEU A 75 -6.67 -6.03 -7.55
N VAL A 76 -7.82 -6.05 -6.88
CA VAL A 76 -8.94 -5.11 -7.08
C VAL A 76 -9.28 -4.48 -5.73
N ASP A 77 -9.51 -3.17 -5.69
CA ASP A 77 -9.91 -2.49 -4.46
C ASP A 77 -11.35 -2.81 -4.03
N ALA A 78 -11.78 -2.34 -2.86
CA ALA A 78 -13.13 -2.57 -2.35
C ALA A 78 -14.23 -1.95 -3.24
N LYS A 79 -13.90 -0.98 -4.10
CA LYS A 79 -14.81 -0.28 -5.01
C LYS A 79 -14.88 -0.95 -6.39
N GLY A 80 -14.05 -1.97 -6.65
CA GLY A 80 -13.98 -2.67 -7.92
C GLY A 80 -12.95 -2.10 -8.91
N ASN A 81 -12.09 -1.19 -8.49
CA ASN A 81 -11.05 -0.64 -9.35
C ASN A 81 -9.83 -1.57 -9.36
N LEU A 82 -9.27 -1.80 -10.54
CA LEU A 82 -8.03 -2.55 -10.70
C LEU A 82 -6.88 -1.78 -10.05
N MET A 83 -6.13 -2.45 -9.17
CA MET A 83 -4.93 -1.91 -8.52
C MET A 83 -3.65 -2.40 -9.21
N GLY A 84 -3.70 -3.57 -9.82
CA GLY A 84 -2.59 -4.19 -10.52
C GLY A 84 -2.76 -5.70 -10.65
N ARG A 85 -1.70 -6.38 -11.09
CA ARG A 85 -1.75 -7.82 -11.36
C ARG A 85 -0.43 -8.49 -11.05
N MET A 86 -0.48 -9.78 -10.78
CA MET A 86 0.73 -10.60 -10.78
C MET A 86 1.26 -10.73 -12.21
N GLY A 87 2.57 -10.64 -12.36
CA GLY A 87 3.23 -10.92 -13.62
C GLY A 87 2.95 -12.35 -14.09
N LYS A 88 3.05 -12.59 -15.39
CA LYS A 88 2.80 -13.91 -15.99
C LYS A 88 3.75 -15.01 -15.46
N ASP A 89 4.91 -14.59 -14.96
CA ASP A 89 5.89 -15.47 -14.33
C ASP A 89 5.52 -15.89 -12.88
N GLY A 90 4.48 -15.27 -12.29
CA GLY A 90 4.08 -15.45 -10.91
C GLY A 90 5.14 -15.00 -9.89
N LYS A 91 6.14 -14.22 -10.33
CA LYS A 91 7.28 -13.76 -9.52
C LYS A 91 7.41 -12.25 -9.43
N SER A 92 6.47 -11.52 -10.01
CA SER A 92 6.44 -10.07 -10.01
C SER A 92 5.02 -9.54 -9.81
N TYR A 93 4.90 -8.29 -9.36
CA TYR A 93 3.65 -7.56 -9.32
C TYR A 93 3.81 -6.22 -10.03
N GLU A 94 2.89 -5.94 -10.92
CA GLU A 94 2.81 -4.72 -11.70
C GLU A 94 1.56 -3.93 -11.32
N ASN A 95 1.67 -2.62 -11.20
CA ASN A 95 0.49 -1.77 -11.03
C ASN A 95 -0.32 -1.67 -12.32
N VAL A 96 -1.40 -0.88 -12.30
CA VAL A 96 -2.29 -0.67 -13.47
C VAL A 96 -1.59 -0.03 -14.68
N ASN A 97 -0.46 0.63 -14.47
CA ASN A 97 0.32 1.26 -15.54
C ASN A 97 1.36 0.29 -16.14
N GLY A 98 1.48 -0.92 -15.59
CA GLY A 98 2.50 -1.89 -15.97
C GLY A 98 3.87 -1.64 -15.31
N ASP A 99 3.95 -0.74 -14.32
CA ASP A 99 5.19 -0.51 -13.59
C ASP A 99 5.41 -1.68 -12.60
N LEU A 100 6.61 -2.26 -12.63
CA LEU A 100 7.03 -3.24 -11.62
C LEU A 100 7.01 -2.58 -10.24
N LYS A 101 6.32 -3.20 -9.27
CA LYS A 101 6.26 -2.73 -7.89
C LYS A 101 7.04 -3.61 -6.94
N PHE A 102 7.06 -4.91 -7.19
CA PHE A 102 7.93 -5.83 -6.45
C PHE A 102 8.19 -7.13 -7.19
N SER A 103 9.24 -7.82 -6.76
CA SER A 103 9.61 -9.16 -7.20
C SER A 103 9.56 -10.15 -6.06
N ILE A 104 9.35 -11.42 -6.39
CA ILE A 104 9.16 -12.53 -5.45
C ILE A 104 10.26 -13.56 -5.65
N LYS A 105 10.95 -13.93 -4.57
CA LYS A 105 11.93 -15.01 -4.56
C LYS A 105 11.54 -16.08 -3.56
N GLU A 106 11.44 -17.30 -3.99
CA GLU A 106 11.14 -18.44 -3.11
C GLU A 106 12.28 -18.70 -2.13
N ASN A 107 11.92 -19.01 -0.89
CA ASN A 107 12.84 -19.34 0.18
C ASN A 107 12.21 -20.44 1.07
N GLY A 108 12.29 -21.68 0.62
CA GLY A 108 11.69 -22.84 1.30
C GLY A 108 10.17 -22.72 1.42
N LYS A 109 9.65 -22.70 2.65
CA LYS A 109 8.20 -22.58 2.91
C LYS A 109 7.67 -21.14 2.82
N THR A 110 8.53 -20.19 2.46
CA THR A 110 8.16 -18.78 2.36
C THR A 110 8.68 -18.18 1.05
N CYS A 111 8.20 -16.99 0.74
CA CYS A 111 8.66 -16.20 -0.40
C CYS A 111 9.08 -14.82 0.11
N ASN A 112 10.26 -14.39 -0.23
CA ASN A 112 10.74 -13.04 0.05
C ASN A 112 10.27 -12.09 -1.03
N ILE A 113 9.80 -10.92 -0.61
CA ILE A 113 9.28 -9.87 -1.48
C ILE A 113 10.25 -8.71 -1.47
N TYR A 114 10.70 -8.28 -2.65
CA TYR A 114 11.63 -7.19 -2.84
C TYR A 114 10.98 -6.09 -3.66
N ASP A 115 11.18 -4.84 -3.27
CA ASP A 115 10.75 -3.68 -4.05
C ASP A 115 11.59 -3.51 -5.34
N GLU A 116 11.25 -2.50 -6.13
CA GLU A 116 11.95 -2.15 -7.37
C GLU A 116 13.43 -1.79 -7.18
N SER A 117 13.83 -1.38 -5.97
CA SER A 117 15.23 -1.12 -5.60
C SER A 117 16.00 -2.39 -5.16
N GLY A 118 15.32 -3.52 -5.05
CA GLY A 118 15.88 -4.78 -4.55
C GLY A 118 15.93 -4.88 -3.02
N LYS A 119 15.27 -3.97 -2.29
CA LYS A 119 15.16 -4.01 -0.84
C LYS A 119 14.08 -5.02 -0.42
N LEU A 120 14.38 -5.84 0.58
CA LEU A 120 13.40 -6.75 1.19
C LEU A 120 12.31 -5.95 1.92
N ILE A 121 11.06 -6.12 1.49
CA ILE A 121 9.90 -5.40 2.02
C ILE A 121 8.88 -6.31 2.70
N GLY A 122 8.95 -7.62 2.44
CA GLY A 122 8.00 -8.56 3.02
C GLY A 122 8.42 -10.01 2.89
N ASN A 123 7.68 -10.86 3.60
CA ASN A 123 7.78 -12.31 3.53
C ASN A 123 6.38 -12.92 3.55
N VAL A 124 6.12 -13.88 2.68
CA VAL A 124 4.80 -14.52 2.50
C VAL A 124 4.97 -16.01 2.62
N HIS A 125 4.08 -16.69 3.32
CA HIS A 125 4.04 -18.15 3.29
C HIS A 125 3.75 -18.63 1.87
N SER A 126 4.38 -19.75 1.45
CA SER A 126 4.32 -20.26 0.07
C SER A 126 2.89 -20.50 -0.43
N SER A 127 1.95 -20.86 0.46
CA SER A 127 0.52 -21.01 0.15
C SER A 127 -0.14 -19.71 -0.36
N TYR A 128 0.44 -18.55 -0.02
CA TYR A 128 -0.04 -17.23 -0.41
C TYR A 128 0.85 -16.54 -1.44
N LYS A 129 1.77 -17.28 -2.10
CA LYS A 129 2.65 -16.71 -3.12
C LYS A 129 1.87 -15.95 -4.20
N GLY A 130 0.80 -16.54 -4.73
CA GLY A 130 -0.07 -15.91 -5.73
C GLY A 130 -0.86 -14.69 -5.23
N MET A 131 -0.83 -14.45 -3.92
CA MET A 131 -1.48 -13.32 -3.26
C MET A 131 -0.48 -12.31 -2.68
N ALA A 132 0.80 -12.44 -3.00
CA ALA A 132 1.83 -11.51 -2.52
C ALA A 132 1.52 -10.05 -2.89
N CYS A 133 0.80 -9.81 -4.00
CA CYS A 133 0.31 -8.50 -4.41
C CYS A 133 -0.54 -7.78 -3.33
N VAL A 134 -1.15 -8.53 -2.43
CA VAL A 134 -1.92 -7.98 -1.30
C VAL A 134 -1.05 -7.08 -0.40
N LEU A 135 0.25 -7.33 -0.30
CA LEU A 135 1.16 -6.46 0.46
C LEU A 135 1.15 -5.02 -0.07
N TYR A 136 0.86 -4.83 -1.36
CA TYR A 136 0.74 -3.49 -1.97
C TYR A 136 -0.35 -2.64 -1.31
N CYS A 137 -1.47 -3.26 -0.89
CA CYS A 137 -2.53 -2.57 -0.17
C CYS A 137 -2.03 -1.94 1.14
N PHE A 138 -1.15 -2.64 1.85
CA PHE A 138 -0.67 -2.22 3.17
C PHE A 138 0.59 -1.36 3.11
N GLN A 139 1.31 -1.35 2.01
CA GLN A 139 2.43 -0.43 1.80
C GLN A 139 1.94 1.01 1.55
N ASN A 140 0.82 1.14 0.86
CA ASN A 140 0.24 2.44 0.49
C ASN A 140 -0.77 2.96 1.51
N GLU A 141 -1.30 2.11 2.43
CA GLU A 141 -2.26 2.54 3.46
C GLU A 141 -1.71 3.55 4.47
N MET A 142 -0.40 3.71 4.55
CA MET A 142 0.18 4.79 5.37
C MET A 142 -0.01 6.18 4.76
N ASP A 143 -0.40 6.28 3.49
CA ASP A 143 -0.83 7.51 2.83
C ASP A 143 -2.36 7.64 2.74
N MET A 144 -3.12 6.62 3.16
CA MET A 144 -4.60 6.59 3.04
C MET A 144 -5.34 7.31 4.17
N THR A 145 -4.68 8.10 5.02
CA THR A 145 -5.39 9.11 5.83
C THR A 145 -5.83 10.30 4.99
N ASP A 146 -5.32 10.41 3.77
CA ASP A 146 -5.85 11.29 2.74
C ASP A 146 -6.34 10.40 1.59
N HIS A 147 -7.65 10.20 1.47
CA HIS A 147 -8.32 9.45 0.40
C HIS A 147 -8.28 10.20 -0.93
N THR A 148 -7.12 10.66 -1.31
CA THR A 148 -6.81 10.91 -2.70
C THR A 148 -5.96 9.73 -3.16
N VAL A 149 -6.59 8.79 -3.91
CA VAL A 149 -5.88 8.03 -4.93
C VAL A 149 -4.79 8.97 -5.45
N PRO A 150 -3.50 8.55 -5.55
CA PRO A 150 -2.61 9.26 -6.43
C PRO A 150 -3.13 9.00 -7.84
N THR A 151 -4.23 9.63 -8.19
CA THR A 151 -4.37 10.11 -9.53
C THR A 151 -3.03 10.79 -9.75
N LYS A 152 -2.11 10.21 -10.56
CA LYS A 152 -1.15 11.05 -11.29
C LYS A 152 -1.90 12.34 -11.42
N LYS A 153 -1.39 13.46 -10.90
CA LYS A 153 -1.84 14.77 -11.31
C LYS A 153 -1.90 14.65 -12.81
N GLN A 154 -3.03 14.17 -13.25
CA GLN A 154 -3.49 14.43 -14.57
C GLN A 154 -3.62 15.94 -14.46
N SER A 155 -2.54 16.61 -14.83
CA SER A 155 -2.61 18.02 -15.15
C SER A 155 -3.95 18.10 -15.86
N ASP A 156 -4.74 19.07 -15.52
CA ASP A 156 -6.01 19.44 -16.12
C ASP A 156 -5.77 19.63 -17.62
N THR A 157 -5.46 18.51 -18.29
CA THR A 157 -5.29 18.41 -19.72
C THR A 157 -6.66 18.03 -20.22
N ASP A 158 -7.37 19.07 -20.64
CA ASP A 158 -8.57 18.94 -21.43
C ASP A 158 -8.48 17.68 -22.29
N LYS A 159 -9.43 16.75 -22.11
CA LYS A 159 -9.49 15.53 -22.92
C LYS A 159 -9.93 15.92 -24.32
N TYR A 160 -9.13 15.55 -25.31
CA TYR A 160 -9.45 15.73 -26.73
C TYR A 160 -9.82 14.38 -27.33
N ALA A 161 -10.89 14.31 -28.10
CA ALA A 161 -11.35 13.11 -28.80
C ALA A 161 -11.70 13.43 -30.24
N CYS A 162 -11.70 12.40 -31.10
CA CYS A 162 -12.14 12.56 -32.46
C CYS A 162 -13.67 12.64 -32.51
N PRO A 163 -14.27 13.66 -33.16
CA PRO A 163 -15.73 13.76 -33.27
C PRO A 163 -16.38 12.58 -33.98
N MET A 164 -15.66 11.92 -34.88
CA MET A 164 -16.13 10.77 -35.66
C MET A 164 -15.75 9.42 -35.06
N HIS A 165 -14.74 9.40 -34.18
CA HIS A 165 -14.24 8.19 -33.51
C HIS A 165 -14.00 8.50 -32.03
N PRO A 166 -15.06 8.53 -31.21
CA PRO A 166 -14.98 8.95 -29.80
C PRO A 166 -14.01 8.11 -28.95
N GLU A 167 -13.75 6.89 -29.41
CA GLU A 167 -12.78 5.97 -28.79
C GLU A 167 -11.31 6.40 -28.99
N VAL A 168 -11.05 7.29 -29.98
CA VAL A 168 -9.70 7.81 -30.23
C VAL A 168 -9.53 9.10 -29.43
N VAL A 169 -8.81 9.01 -28.33
CA VAL A 169 -8.50 10.12 -27.42
C VAL A 169 -7.01 10.49 -27.48
N GLY A 170 -6.68 11.73 -27.15
CA GLY A 170 -5.31 12.22 -27.17
C GLY A 170 -5.19 13.61 -26.55
N LYS A 171 -4.15 14.36 -26.96
CA LYS A 171 -3.85 15.72 -26.51
C LYS A 171 -4.33 16.74 -27.56
N GLU A 172 -4.29 18.02 -27.18
CA GLU A 172 -4.53 19.11 -28.12
C GLU A 172 -3.56 19.06 -29.31
N GLY A 173 -4.12 19.15 -30.51
CA GLY A 173 -3.33 19.06 -31.74
C GLY A 173 -3.06 17.67 -32.29
N ASP A 174 -3.34 16.61 -31.53
CA ASP A 174 -3.21 15.22 -32.00
C ASP A 174 -4.20 14.95 -33.15
N LYS A 175 -3.79 14.04 -34.06
CA LYS A 175 -4.64 13.60 -35.18
C LYS A 175 -5.21 12.21 -34.92
N CYS A 176 -6.48 12.04 -35.24
CA CYS A 176 -7.12 10.73 -35.17
C CYS A 176 -6.39 9.69 -36.04
N SER A 177 -6.04 8.55 -35.48
CA SER A 177 -5.36 7.47 -36.22
C SER A 177 -6.21 6.90 -37.35
N LYS A 178 -7.57 6.98 -37.25
CA LYS A 178 -8.49 6.41 -38.22
C LYS A 178 -8.84 7.38 -39.36
N CYS A 179 -9.09 8.65 -39.06
CA CYS A 179 -9.54 9.62 -40.09
C CYS A 179 -8.64 10.85 -40.25
N LYS A 180 -7.51 10.93 -39.51
CA LYS A 180 -6.52 11.99 -39.58
C LYS A 180 -7.03 13.40 -39.18
N MET A 181 -8.28 13.51 -38.72
CA MET A 181 -8.80 14.80 -38.21
C MET A 181 -8.16 15.13 -36.85
N ILE A 182 -8.00 16.44 -36.60
CA ILE A 182 -7.51 16.95 -35.31
C ILE A 182 -8.55 16.62 -34.20
N LEU A 183 -8.07 16.13 -33.07
CA LEU A 183 -8.91 15.86 -31.92
C LEU A 183 -9.47 17.16 -31.35
N LYS A 184 -10.74 17.12 -30.90
CA LYS A 184 -11.42 18.28 -30.32
C LYS A 184 -11.65 18.07 -28.83
N LYS A 185 -11.63 19.18 -28.08
CA LYS A 185 -11.88 19.19 -26.62
C LYS A 185 -13.29 18.60 -26.33
N VAL A 186 -13.35 17.60 -25.47
CA VAL A 186 -14.61 17.00 -25.03
C VAL A 186 -15.16 17.82 -23.87
N LYS A 187 -16.35 18.44 -24.07
CA LYS A 187 -17.09 19.05 -22.96
C LYS A 187 -17.64 17.93 -22.06
N GLN A 188 -17.21 17.88 -20.82
CA GLN A 188 -17.86 17.01 -19.84
C GLN A 188 -19.25 17.61 -19.54
N SER A 189 -20.31 16.92 -19.94
CA SER A 189 -21.66 17.21 -19.44
C SER A 189 -21.71 16.87 -17.95
N LYS A 190 -22.13 17.83 -17.17
CA LYS A 190 -22.32 17.76 -15.73
C LYS A 190 -23.49 16.86 -15.40
#